data_c08bf6788240ac19c813da2ab4f40449
#
_entry.id   c08bf6788240ac19c813da2ab4f40449
#
_cell.length_a   1.000
_cell.length_b   1.000
_cell.length_c   1.000
_cell.angle_alpha   90.00
_cell.angle_beta   90.00
_cell.angle_gamma   90.00
#
_symmetry.space_group_name_H-M   'P 1'
#
loop_
_entity.id
_entity.type
_entity.pdbx_description
1 polymer ?
#
loop_
_entity_poly.entity_id
_entity_poly.type
_entity_poly.pdbx_seq_one_letter_code
_entity_poly.pdbx_strand_id
1 'polypeptide(L)'
;MRSRAAIRYSKAIFQIAEESNSLSNIKGDMDSIISAHESSEDFKKLINNTLINYSDKKEILSIVISKMNEKTNNLIDLLIANKRLSILYDIAHGFNDIYNQENNIARATVVTATPISDKIKNQVLKKIQTLSNKSVEIENIIDETIIGGFILRYENREYNASLSQRLNKLKTKLIQ
;
A
#
# COMPACT_ATOMS: atom_id res chain seq x y z
N MET A 1 2.62 13.28 -2.79
CA MET A 1 4.09 13.21 -3.04
C MET A 1 4.78 13.12 -1.69
N ARG A 2 5.54 12.06 -1.41
CA ARG A 2 6.15 11.86 -0.08
C ARG A 2 7.23 12.89 0.20
N SER A 3 7.38 13.27 1.46
CA SER A 3 8.42 14.21 1.89
C SER A 3 9.82 13.58 1.76
N ARG A 4 10.86 14.41 1.53
CA ARG A 4 12.25 13.94 1.50
C ARG A 4 12.66 13.26 2.81
N ALA A 5 12.09 13.70 3.92
CA ALA A 5 12.33 13.09 5.23
C ALA A 5 11.75 11.68 5.27
N ALA A 6 10.50 11.46 4.85
CA ALA A 6 9.88 10.13 4.83
C ALA A 6 10.71 9.15 4.00
N ILE A 7 11.17 9.55 2.81
CA ILE A 7 12.03 8.70 1.95
C ILE A 7 13.34 8.30 2.66
N ARG A 8 13.97 9.21 3.40
CA ARG A 8 15.20 8.90 4.14
C ARG A 8 14.94 7.91 5.28
N TYR A 9 13.88 8.11 6.05
CA TYR A 9 13.52 7.20 7.14
C TYR A 9 13.10 5.83 6.60
N SER A 10 12.35 5.75 5.51
CA SER A 10 11.98 4.48 4.88
C SER A 10 13.20 3.68 4.44
N LYS A 11 14.19 4.32 3.83
CA LYS A 11 15.45 3.67 3.45
C LYS A 11 16.24 3.20 4.66
N ALA A 12 16.35 4.04 5.70
CA ALA A 12 17.09 3.69 6.92
C ALA A 12 16.48 2.49 7.64
N ILE A 13 15.15 2.47 7.84
CA ILE A 13 14.50 1.35 8.51
C ILE A 13 14.56 0.08 7.66
N PHE A 14 14.54 0.18 6.32
CA PHE A 14 14.70 -0.96 5.44
C PHE A 14 16.10 -1.58 5.57
N GLN A 15 17.16 -0.78 5.57
CA GLN A 15 18.54 -1.25 5.79
C GLN A 15 18.69 -1.93 7.14
N ILE A 16 18.18 -1.32 8.22
CA ILE A 16 18.20 -1.93 9.58
C ILE A 16 17.44 -3.26 9.60
N ALA A 17 16.29 -3.33 8.90
CA ALA A 17 15.48 -4.54 8.80
C ALA A 17 16.22 -5.66 8.06
N GLU A 18 16.96 -5.32 7.01
CA GLU A 18 17.78 -6.25 6.23
C GLU A 18 18.96 -6.78 7.06
N GLU A 19 19.74 -5.88 7.68
CA GLU A 19 20.89 -6.26 8.54
C GLU A 19 20.49 -7.14 9.74
N SER A 20 19.28 -6.90 10.30
CA SER A 20 18.75 -7.67 11.44
C SER A 20 17.91 -8.89 11.06
N ASN A 21 17.82 -9.25 9.77
CA ASN A 21 16.97 -10.33 9.25
C ASN A 21 15.52 -10.25 9.75
N SER A 22 14.99 -9.05 9.93
CA SER A 22 13.65 -8.79 10.47
C SER A 22 12.69 -8.16 9.45
N LEU A 23 13.01 -8.22 8.17
CA LEU A 23 12.23 -7.61 7.07
C LEU A 23 10.75 -7.98 7.11
N SER A 24 10.43 -9.27 7.29
CA SER A 24 9.05 -9.76 7.31
C SER A 24 8.26 -9.21 8.51
N ASN A 25 8.90 -9.15 9.69
CA ASN A 25 8.26 -8.65 10.90
C ASN A 25 7.99 -7.14 10.80
N ILE A 26 8.99 -6.38 10.35
CA ILE A 26 8.86 -4.93 10.18
C ILE A 26 7.86 -4.60 9.07
N LYS A 27 7.80 -5.43 8.00
CA LYS A 27 6.75 -5.29 6.98
C LYS A 27 5.35 -5.44 7.59
N GLY A 28 5.13 -6.45 8.43
CA GLY A 28 3.86 -6.63 9.14
C GLY A 28 3.50 -5.43 10.03
N ASP A 29 4.49 -4.84 10.71
CA ASP A 29 4.30 -3.61 11.49
C ASP A 29 3.88 -2.44 10.60
N MET A 30 4.56 -2.25 9.46
CA MET A 30 4.24 -1.17 8.50
C MET A 30 2.84 -1.34 7.90
N ASP A 31 2.44 -2.56 7.56
CA ASP A 31 1.08 -2.86 7.07
C ASP A 31 0.02 -2.56 8.15
N SER A 32 0.32 -2.87 9.43
CA SER A 32 -0.56 -2.56 10.56
C SER A 32 -0.71 -1.05 10.77
N ILE A 33 0.37 -0.28 10.64
CA ILE A 33 0.36 1.18 10.71
C ILE A 33 -0.51 1.78 9.60
N ILE A 34 -0.37 1.28 8.37
CA ILE A 34 -1.16 1.72 7.22
C ILE A 34 -2.64 1.43 7.47
N SER A 35 -2.97 0.19 7.85
CA SER A 35 -4.35 -0.23 8.12
C SER A 35 -4.99 0.57 9.25
N ALA A 36 -4.28 0.83 10.34
CA ALA A 36 -4.76 1.65 11.44
C ALA A 36 -5.02 3.10 11.01
N HIS A 37 -4.13 3.67 10.20
CA HIS A 37 -4.30 5.02 9.68
C HIS A 37 -5.49 5.13 8.71
N GLU A 38 -5.74 4.13 7.88
CA GLU A 38 -6.84 4.13 6.91
C GLU A 38 -8.20 3.86 7.56
N SER A 39 -8.25 3.00 8.58
CA SER A 39 -9.50 2.59 9.25
C SER A 39 -9.95 3.52 10.37
N SER A 40 -9.07 4.36 10.94
CA SER A 40 -9.37 5.17 12.13
C SER A 40 -9.03 6.65 11.94
N GLU A 41 -10.07 7.50 11.93
CA GLU A 41 -9.91 8.96 11.94
C GLU A 41 -9.25 9.46 13.25
N ASP A 42 -9.48 8.79 14.37
CA ASP A 42 -8.88 9.17 15.65
C ASP A 42 -7.38 8.86 15.66
N PHE A 43 -6.95 7.79 15.00
CA PHE A 43 -5.54 7.50 14.81
C PHE A 43 -4.85 8.56 13.93
N LYS A 44 -5.49 9.03 12.88
CA LYS A 44 -4.99 10.15 12.05
C LYS A 44 -4.84 11.43 12.87
N LYS A 45 -5.85 11.76 13.69
CA LYS A 45 -5.80 12.92 14.58
C LYS A 45 -4.69 12.81 15.61
N LEU A 46 -4.52 11.63 16.22
CA LEU A 46 -3.46 11.35 17.19
C LEU A 46 -2.05 11.62 16.61
N ILE A 47 -1.78 11.06 15.43
CA ILE A 47 -0.48 11.20 14.76
C ILE A 47 -0.18 12.68 14.44
N ASN A 48 -1.19 13.42 13.99
CA ASN A 48 -1.04 14.81 13.55
C ASN A 48 -1.11 15.83 14.71
N ASN A 49 -1.64 15.44 15.87
CA ASN A 49 -1.77 16.35 16.99
C ASN A 49 -0.43 16.59 17.68
N THR A 50 0.03 17.84 17.66
CA THR A 50 1.29 18.26 18.28
C THR A 50 1.17 18.57 19.78
N LEU A 51 -0.07 18.66 20.32
CA LEU A 51 -0.33 18.99 21.71
C LEU A 51 -0.30 17.78 22.65
N ILE A 52 -0.44 16.57 22.13
CA ILE A 52 -0.40 15.35 22.91
C ILE A 52 1.05 15.03 23.31
N ASN A 53 1.24 14.70 24.59
CA ASN A 53 2.55 14.37 25.15
C ASN A 53 3.19 13.13 24.54
N TYR A 54 4.50 13.02 24.68
CA TYR A 54 5.30 11.89 24.20
C TYR A 54 4.81 10.54 24.74
N SER A 55 4.61 10.43 26.05
CA SER A 55 4.18 9.21 26.74
C SER A 55 2.84 8.70 26.23
N ASP A 56 1.88 9.60 26.10
CA ASP A 56 0.50 9.27 25.71
C ASP A 56 0.45 8.77 24.26
N LYS A 57 1.21 9.41 23.35
CA LYS A 57 1.33 8.94 21.95
C LYS A 57 1.91 7.55 21.87
N LYS A 58 2.96 7.27 22.64
CA LYS A 58 3.62 5.97 22.64
C LYS A 58 2.70 4.88 23.18
N GLU A 59 2.00 5.16 24.27
CA GLU A 59 1.04 4.23 24.89
C GLU A 59 -0.08 3.87 23.92
N ILE A 60 -0.72 4.86 23.29
CA ILE A 60 -1.79 4.62 22.34
C ILE A 60 -1.29 3.83 21.11
N LEU A 61 -0.10 4.16 20.58
CA LEU A 61 0.50 3.41 19.47
C LEU A 61 0.77 1.95 19.84
N SER A 62 1.23 1.69 21.06
CA SER A 62 1.48 0.32 21.54
C SER A 62 0.20 -0.51 21.71
N ILE A 63 -0.93 0.14 22.01
CA ILE A 63 -2.25 -0.49 22.10
C ILE A 63 -2.79 -0.83 20.70
N VAL A 64 -2.69 0.12 19.78
CA VAL A 64 -3.22 -0.03 18.40
C VAL A 64 -2.42 -1.06 17.60
N ILE A 65 -1.12 -1.09 17.79
CA ILE A 65 -0.22 -2.02 17.10
C ILE A 65 0.39 -2.96 18.13
N SER A 66 -0.35 -4.01 18.49
CA SER A 66 0.13 -5.02 19.44
C SER A 66 1.33 -5.79 18.87
N LYS A 67 2.42 -5.92 19.67
CA LYS A 67 3.63 -6.70 19.37
C LYS A 67 4.50 -6.14 18.21
N MET A 68 4.71 -4.82 18.18
CA MET A 68 5.70 -4.24 17.26
C MET A 68 7.12 -4.77 17.49
N ASN A 69 7.85 -4.91 16.39
CA ASN A 69 9.28 -5.20 16.46
C ASN A 69 10.03 -4.08 17.18
N GLU A 70 11.10 -4.44 17.89
CA GLU A 70 11.96 -3.49 18.63
C GLU A 70 12.46 -2.34 17.74
N LYS A 71 12.83 -2.64 16.49
CA LYS A 71 13.32 -1.65 15.52
C LYS A 71 12.22 -0.67 15.10
N THR A 72 10.99 -1.16 14.94
CA THR A 72 9.82 -0.33 14.68
C THR A 72 9.52 0.61 15.86
N ASN A 73 9.61 0.10 17.09
CA ASN A 73 9.46 0.92 18.30
C ASN A 73 10.52 2.03 18.35
N ASN A 74 11.79 1.70 18.08
CA ASN A 74 12.89 2.67 18.07
C ASN A 74 12.68 3.75 17.00
N LEU A 75 12.15 3.38 15.82
CA LEU A 75 11.78 4.36 14.80
C LEU A 75 10.68 5.31 15.30
N ILE A 76 9.64 4.78 15.94
CA ILE A 76 8.54 5.59 16.48
C ILE A 76 9.06 6.53 17.56
N ASP A 77 9.88 6.06 18.48
CA ASP A 77 10.49 6.88 19.53
C ASP A 77 11.32 8.03 18.94
N LEU A 78 12.10 7.74 17.91
CA LEU A 78 12.88 8.73 17.18
C LEU A 78 11.99 9.78 16.50
N LEU A 79 10.88 9.35 15.87
CA LEU A 79 9.94 10.24 15.19
C LEU A 79 9.21 11.14 16.17
N ILE A 80 8.82 10.63 17.35
CA ILE A 80 8.18 11.41 18.39
C ILE A 80 9.17 12.43 18.96
N ALA A 81 10.40 12.01 19.32
CA ALA A 81 11.46 12.90 19.83
C ALA A 81 11.75 14.07 18.86
N ASN A 82 11.73 13.79 17.56
CA ASN A 82 11.94 14.79 16.51
C ASN A 82 10.66 15.57 16.12
N LYS A 83 9.52 15.33 16.79
CA LYS A 83 8.21 15.93 16.46
C LYS A 83 7.79 15.67 14.99
N ARG A 84 8.10 14.47 14.47
CA ARG A 84 7.87 14.08 13.07
C ARG A 84 6.96 12.85 12.92
N LEU A 85 6.17 12.54 13.94
CA LEU A 85 5.27 11.39 13.89
C LEU A 85 4.26 11.47 12.75
N SER A 86 3.89 12.67 12.31
CA SER A 86 2.98 12.90 11.17
C SER A 86 3.43 12.29 9.85
N ILE A 87 4.73 12.02 9.68
CA ILE A 87 5.23 11.37 8.46
C ILE A 87 5.28 9.82 8.57
N LEU A 88 4.82 9.23 9.69
CA LEU A 88 4.88 7.78 9.92
C LEU A 88 4.15 6.99 8.83
N TYR A 89 2.97 7.44 8.43
CA TYR A 89 2.20 6.83 7.33
C TYR A 89 2.97 6.84 6.00
N ASP A 90 3.59 7.98 5.66
CA ASP A 90 4.43 8.09 4.46
C ASP A 90 5.67 7.18 4.54
N ILE A 91 6.25 7.01 5.74
CA ILE A 91 7.39 6.11 5.97
C ILE A 91 6.98 4.67 5.75
N ALA A 92 5.83 4.24 6.29
CA ALA A 92 5.32 2.89 6.13
C ALA A 92 5.08 2.53 4.66
N HIS A 93 4.45 3.42 3.90
CA HIS A 93 4.31 3.24 2.46
C HIS A 93 5.65 3.22 1.73
N GLY A 94 6.58 4.11 2.11
CA GLY A 94 7.92 4.14 1.51
C GLY A 94 8.70 2.87 1.75
N PHE A 95 8.60 2.29 2.96
CA PHE A 95 9.19 0.99 3.28
C PHE A 95 8.61 -0.11 2.40
N ASN A 96 7.27 -0.18 2.28
CA ASN A 96 6.59 -1.17 1.45
C ASN A 96 6.97 -1.06 -0.03
N ASP A 97 7.18 0.16 -0.54
CA ASP A 97 7.63 0.33 -1.93
C ASP A 97 9.04 -0.22 -2.14
N ILE A 98 9.97 0.06 -1.20
CA ILE A 98 11.34 -0.47 -1.26
C ILE A 98 11.30 -1.99 -1.14
N TYR A 99 10.55 -2.53 -0.17
CA TYR A 99 10.39 -3.96 0.03
C TYR A 99 9.90 -4.67 -1.23
N ASN A 100 8.87 -4.12 -1.86
CA ASN A 100 8.31 -4.68 -3.08
C ASN A 100 9.31 -4.61 -4.25
N GLN A 101 10.07 -3.52 -4.35
CA GLN A 101 11.10 -3.35 -5.38
C GLN A 101 12.22 -4.39 -5.23
N GLU A 102 12.76 -4.55 -4.02
CA GLU A 102 13.86 -5.49 -3.74
C GLU A 102 13.42 -6.95 -3.89
N ASN A 103 12.19 -7.28 -3.51
CA ASN A 103 11.64 -8.63 -3.65
C ASN A 103 11.02 -8.90 -5.03
N ASN A 104 11.17 -7.99 -5.99
CA ASN A 104 10.55 -8.10 -7.32
C ASN A 104 9.04 -8.34 -7.25
N ILE A 105 8.37 -7.76 -6.25
CA ILE A 105 6.93 -7.80 -6.09
C ILE A 105 6.35 -6.56 -6.78
N ALA A 106 5.53 -6.76 -7.79
CA ALA A 106 4.83 -5.67 -8.44
C ALA A 106 3.40 -5.58 -7.92
N ARG A 107 2.91 -4.36 -7.71
CA ARG A 107 1.50 -4.13 -7.37
C ARG A 107 0.69 -3.94 -8.63
N ALA A 108 -0.43 -4.62 -8.71
CA ALA A 108 -1.43 -4.47 -9.76
C ALA A 108 -2.77 -4.08 -9.14
N THR A 109 -3.30 -2.94 -9.53
CA THR A 109 -4.65 -2.52 -9.12
C THR A 109 -5.66 -3.04 -10.13
N VAL A 110 -6.67 -3.77 -9.65
CA VAL A 110 -7.77 -4.28 -10.47
C VAL A 110 -9.06 -3.61 -10.04
N VAL A 111 -9.63 -2.81 -10.94
CA VAL A 111 -10.91 -2.14 -10.69
C VAL A 111 -12.04 -3.00 -11.27
N THR A 112 -13.04 -3.31 -10.45
CA THR A 112 -14.19 -4.17 -10.79
C THR A 112 -15.49 -3.59 -10.22
N ALA A 113 -16.64 -3.94 -10.81
CA ALA A 113 -17.95 -3.51 -10.30
C ALA A 113 -18.35 -4.23 -8.99
N THR A 114 -17.81 -5.41 -8.74
CA THR A 114 -18.08 -6.25 -7.56
C THR A 114 -16.77 -6.85 -7.07
N PRO A 115 -16.70 -7.40 -5.85
CA PRO A 115 -15.50 -8.08 -5.38
C PRO A 115 -14.94 -9.07 -6.41
N ILE A 116 -13.62 -9.06 -6.57
CA ILE A 116 -12.95 -9.86 -7.60
C ILE A 116 -13.21 -11.35 -7.41
N SER A 117 -13.71 -12.01 -8.46
CA SER A 117 -13.89 -13.46 -8.47
C SER A 117 -12.58 -14.17 -8.83
N ASP A 118 -12.44 -15.44 -8.42
CA ASP A 118 -11.25 -16.25 -8.76
C ASP A 118 -11.02 -16.36 -10.28
N LYS A 119 -12.09 -16.36 -11.06
CA LYS A 119 -12.02 -16.35 -12.53
C LYS A 119 -11.33 -15.08 -13.05
N ILE A 120 -11.71 -13.90 -12.54
CA ILE A 120 -11.11 -12.62 -12.92
C ILE A 120 -9.68 -12.55 -12.40
N LYS A 121 -9.43 -12.98 -11.16
CA LYS A 121 -8.10 -13.03 -10.56
C LYS A 121 -7.13 -13.86 -11.43
N ASN A 122 -7.55 -15.04 -11.87
CA ASN A 122 -6.74 -15.90 -12.75
C ASN A 122 -6.50 -15.26 -14.13
N GLN A 123 -7.48 -14.56 -14.70
CA GLN A 123 -7.30 -13.84 -15.97
C GLN A 123 -6.30 -12.68 -15.83
N VAL A 124 -6.38 -11.95 -14.75
CA VAL A 124 -5.45 -10.86 -14.40
C VAL A 124 -4.04 -11.39 -14.25
N LEU A 125 -3.85 -12.44 -13.44
CA LEU A 125 -2.54 -13.07 -13.23
C LEU A 125 -1.91 -13.54 -14.55
N LYS A 126 -2.68 -14.25 -15.38
CA LYS A 126 -2.21 -14.67 -16.72
C LYS A 126 -1.79 -13.48 -17.57
N LYS A 127 -2.57 -12.39 -17.53
CA LYS A 127 -2.22 -11.19 -18.29
C LYS A 127 -0.94 -10.55 -17.79
N ILE A 128 -0.75 -10.46 -16.49
CA ILE A 128 0.45 -9.88 -15.89
C ILE A 128 1.68 -10.76 -16.18
N GLN A 129 1.56 -12.07 -16.11
CA GLN A 129 2.64 -13.01 -16.47
C GLN A 129 3.14 -12.81 -17.91
N THR A 130 2.28 -12.36 -18.83
CA THR A 130 2.71 -12.01 -20.21
C THR A 130 3.44 -10.66 -20.28
N LEU A 131 3.37 -9.83 -19.23
CA LEU A 131 3.98 -8.50 -19.19
C LEU A 131 5.23 -8.43 -18.31
N SER A 132 5.34 -9.30 -17.33
CA SER A 132 6.43 -9.31 -16.35
C SER A 132 6.59 -10.69 -15.69
N ASN A 133 7.83 -11.03 -15.34
CA ASN A 133 8.17 -12.22 -14.56
C ASN A 133 8.17 -11.97 -13.04
N LYS A 134 7.66 -10.81 -12.60
CA LYS A 134 7.60 -10.44 -11.18
C LYS A 134 6.46 -11.15 -10.49
N SER A 135 6.61 -11.44 -9.22
CA SER A 135 5.49 -11.78 -8.35
C SER A 135 4.54 -10.59 -8.25
N VAL A 136 3.22 -10.83 -8.29
CA VAL A 136 2.26 -9.73 -8.33
C VAL A 136 1.28 -9.81 -7.19
N GLU A 137 1.21 -8.72 -6.44
CA GLU A 137 0.21 -8.47 -5.43
C GLU A 137 -0.97 -7.74 -6.06
N ILE A 138 -2.18 -8.33 -5.98
CA ILE A 138 -3.39 -7.76 -6.59
C ILE A 138 -4.17 -7.02 -5.52
N GLU A 139 -4.35 -5.71 -5.74
CA GLU A 139 -5.26 -4.86 -4.98
C GLU A 139 -6.56 -4.69 -5.76
N ASN A 140 -7.71 -5.00 -5.13
CA ASN A 140 -9.01 -4.84 -5.78
C ASN A 140 -9.70 -3.56 -5.31
N ILE A 141 -10.02 -2.68 -6.25
CA ILE A 141 -10.85 -1.50 -6.03
C ILE A 141 -12.23 -1.77 -6.64
N ILE A 142 -13.28 -1.54 -5.84
CA ILE A 142 -14.66 -1.67 -6.31
C ILE A 142 -15.12 -0.31 -6.81
N ASP A 143 -15.58 -0.25 -8.06
CA ASP A 143 -16.14 0.92 -8.71
C ASP A 143 -17.43 0.51 -9.44
N GLU A 144 -18.56 0.85 -8.84
CA GLU A 144 -19.90 0.50 -9.36
C GLU A 144 -20.23 1.19 -10.69
N THR A 145 -19.45 2.19 -11.11
CA THR A 145 -19.62 2.84 -12.43
C THR A 145 -19.21 1.93 -13.57
N ILE A 146 -18.46 0.87 -13.29
CA ILE A 146 -18.10 -0.15 -14.27
C ILE A 146 -19.26 -1.13 -14.43
N ILE A 147 -19.89 -1.18 -15.62
CA ILE A 147 -21.01 -2.07 -15.93
C ILE A 147 -20.64 -3.55 -15.81
N GLY A 148 -19.34 -3.88 -15.92
CA GLY A 148 -18.80 -5.23 -15.80
C GLY A 148 -17.42 -5.38 -16.47
N GLY A 149 -16.79 -6.53 -16.24
CA GLY A 149 -15.40 -6.78 -16.63
C GLY A 149 -14.43 -6.21 -15.60
N PHE A 150 -13.22 -5.83 -16.02
CA PHE A 150 -12.21 -5.26 -15.12
C PHE A 150 -11.29 -4.26 -15.85
N ILE A 151 -10.70 -3.37 -15.08
CA ILE A 151 -9.61 -2.49 -15.52
C ILE A 151 -8.39 -2.88 -14.68
N LEU A 152 -7.30 -3.30 -15.36
CA LEU A 152 -6.04 -3.64 -14.73
C LEU A 152 -5.07 -2.47 -14.91
N ARG A 153 -4.58 -1.93 -13.79
CA ARG A 153 -3.49 -0.96 -13.76
C ARG A 153 -2.24 -1.65 -13.20
N TYR A 154 -1.21 -1.69 -14.01
CA TYR A 154 0.04 -2.33 -13.68
C TYR A 154 1.22 -1.44 -14.11
N GLU A 155 2.04 -1.02 -13.15
CA GLU A 155 3.08 0.00 -13.37
C GLU A 155 2.46 1.25 -14.06
N ASN A 156 2.99 1.66 -15.21
CA ASN A 156 2.48 2.80 -15.99
C ASN A 156 1.54 2.36 -17.14
N ARG A 157 0.98 1.17 -17.08
CA ARG A 157 0.11 0.62 -18.13
C ARG A 157 -1.30 0.35 -17.58
N GLU A 158 -2.30 0.69 -18.39
CA GLU A 158 -3.68 0.35 -18.11
C GLU A 158 -4.19 -0.62 -19.19
N TYR A 159 -4.75 -1.74 -18.74
CA TYR A 159 -5.43 -2.70 -19.60
C TYR A 159 -6.92 -2.70 -19.23
N ASN A 160 -7.73 -2.10 -20.11
CA ASN A 160 -9.17 -1.98 -19.91
C ASN A 160 -9.88 -3.14 -20.62
N ALA A 161 -10.45 -4.06 -19.84
CA ALA A 161 -11.26 -5.19 -20.28
C ALA A 161 -12.73 -5.03 -19.87
N SER A 162 -13.19 -3.79 -19.63
CA SER A 162 -14.55 -3.50 -19.26
C SER A 162 -15.54 -3.75 -20.41
N LEU A 163 -16.79 -4.08 -20.06
CA LEU A 163 -17.87 -4.23 -21.04
C LEU A 163 -18.15 -2.92 -21.80
N SER A 164 -18.07 -1.78 -21.12
CA SER A 164 -18.22 -0.46 -21.73
C SER A 164 -17.26 -0.25 -22.89
N GLN A 165 -15.97 -0.60 -22.68
CA GLN A 165 -14.98 -0.45 -23.74
C GLN A 165 -15.23 -1.41 -24.90
N ARG A 166 -15.67 -2.66 -24.61
CA ARG A 166 -16.03 -3.64 -25.66
C ARG A 166 -17.21 -3.15 -26.50
N LEU A 167 -18.25 -2.62 -25.84
CA LEU A 167 -19.42 -2.06 -26.53
C LEU A 167 -19.04 -0.86 -27.38
N ASN A 168 -18.21 0.05 -26.88
CA ASN A 168 -17.75 1.20 -27.66
C ASN A 168 -16.94 0.78 -28.90
N LYS A 169 -16.05 -0.23 -28.75
CA LYS A 169 -15.31 -0.77 -29.91
C LYS A 169 -16.24 -1.41 -30.96
N LEU A 170 -17.29 -2.12 -30.51
CA LEU A 170 -18.28 -2.69 -31.42
C LEU A 170 -19.08 -1.59 -32.13
N LYS A 171 -19.54 -0.56 -31.40
CA LYS A 171 -20.25 0.59 -31.96
C LYS A 171 -19.42 1.28 -33.04
N THR A 172 -18.12 1.53 -32.77
CA THR A 172 -17.22 2.15 -33.75
C THR A 172 -17.04 1.30 -35.02
N LYS A 173 -16.98 -0.04 -34.86
CA LYS A 173 -16.86 -0.96 -36.01
C LYS A 173 -18.14 -1.09 -36.85
N LEU A 174 -19.30 -0.82 -36.26
CA LEU A 174 -20.60 -0.89 -36.97
C LEU A 174 -20.95 0.43 -37.70
N ILE A 175 -20.27 1.52 -37.36
CA ILE A 175 -20.50 2.84 -37.93
C ILE A 175 -19.49 3.15 -39.08
N GLN A 176 -18.42 2.33 -39.19
CA GLN A 176 -17.52 2.32 -40.35
C GLN A 176 -17.98 1.33 -41.42
#